data_6e8e5d4b60fb7ff30d91291e0e49376a
#
_entry.id   6e8e5d4b60fb7ff30d91291e0e49376a
#
_cell.length_a   1.000
_cell.length_b   1.000
_cell.length_c   1.000
_cell.angle_alpha   90.00
_cell.angle_beta   90.00
_cell.angle_gamma   90.00
#
_symmetry.space_group_name_H-M   'P 1'
#
loop_
_entity.id
_entity.type
_entity.pdbx_description
1 polymer ?
#
loop_
_entity_poly.entity_id
_entity_poly.type
_entity_poly.pdbx_seq_one_letter_code
_entity_poly.pdbx_strand_id
1 'polypeptide(L)'
;QGFMLVPLIWFLTSRKEPLFKRLRLNPISSFTALMAVLFSIGLIILSDELDKIIQIILPAPEYIVDLNSLLEPDTMFGFILLFVAVSIIAPLGEELLFRGFLQQFLEKHWKDVTRAILVTALFFATIHMNPYWFIQIYILGIMLGFLSWKTGSVFPPLILHGLNNSFAMIASFGDVGENNLYLWNGHVAPWILILAVGCVVFGFSNINRQSVRP
;
A
#
# COMPACT_ATOMS: atom_id res chain seq x y z
N GLN A 1 -1.49 5.90 -14.58
CA GLN A 1 -2.31 5.87 -13.34
C GLN A 1 -2.97 7.23 -13.06
N GLY A 2 -2.29 8.35 -13.23
CA GLY A 2 -2.90 9.67 -13.07
C GLY A 2 -4.17 9.89 -13.90
N PHE A 3 -4.26 9.29 -15.07
CA PHE A 3 -5.45 9.35 -15.92
C PHE A 3 -6.68 8.68 -15.30
N MET A 4 -6.54 7.75 -14.36
CA MET A 4 -7.67 7.12 -13.67
C MET A 4 -8.46 8.12 -12.82
N LEU A 5 -7.82 9.18 -12.34
CA LEU A 5 -8.48 10.24 -11.55
C LEU A 5 -9.30 11.20 -12.41
N VAL A 6 -8.99 11.36 -13.69
CA VAL A 6 -9.68 12.32 -14.56
C VAL A 6 -11.18 12.04 -14.63
N PRO A 7 -11.64 10.81 -14.98
CA PRO A 7 -13.08 10.53 -15.03
C PRO A 7 -13.73 10.61 -13.64
N LEU A 8 -13.02 10.25 -12.57
CA LEU A 8 -13.51 10.34 -11.20
C LEU A 8 -13.75 11.80 -10.78
N ILE A 9 -12.76 12.66 -10.97
CA ILE A 9 -12.85 14.09 -10.63
C ILE A 9 -13.94 14.76 -11.48
N TRP A 10 -13.97 14.47 -12.78
CA TRP A 10 -15.01 14.98 -13.67
C TRP A 10 -16.41 14.54 -13.23
N PHE A 11 -16.60 13.27 -12.87
CA PHE A 11 -17.88 12.75 -12.38
C PHE A 11 -18.31 13.48 -11.09
N LEU A 12 -17.42 13.59 -10.10
CA LEU A 12 -17.73 14.23 -8.82
C LEU A 12 -18.01 15.74 -8.99
N THR A 13 -17.23 16.43 -9.82
CA THR A 13 -17.42 17.88 -10.07
C THR A 13 -18.69 18.15 -10.87
N SER A 14 -19.00 17.34 -11.89
CA SER A 14 -20.23 17.48 -12.69
C SER A 14 -21.49 17.24 -11.85
N ARG A 15 -21.40 16.42 -10.81
CA ARG A 15 -22.49 16.17 -9.85
C ARG A 15 -22.49 17.15 -8.67
N LYS A 16 -21.57 18.12 -8.63
CA LYS A 16 -21.41 19.07 -7.52
C LYS A 16 -21.21 18.39 -6.16
N GLU A 17 -20.59 17.21 -6.15
CA GLU A 17 -20.34 16.47 -4.92
C GLU A 17 -19.17 17.10 -4.15
N PRO A 18 -19.20 17.10 -2.80
CA PRO A 18 -18.13 17.65 -1.99
C PRO A 18 -16.89 16.72 -2.06
N LEU A 19 -15.90 17.10 -2.88
CA LEU A 19 -14.71 16.29 -3.19
C LEU A 19 -13.99 15.81 -1.92
N PHE A 20 -13.72 16.70 -0.97
CA PHE A 20 -13.01 16.37 0.27
C PHE A 20 -13.69 15.24 1.05
N LYS A 21 -15.01 15.31 1.19
CA LYS A 21 -15.80 14.30 1.89
C LYS A 21 -15.91 13.00 1.08
N ARG A 22 -16.09 13.12 -0.24
CA ARG A 22 -16.26 11.97 -1.14
C ARG A 22 -14.97 11.20 -1.38
N LEU A 23 -13.83 11.82 -1.19
CA LEU A 23 -12.51 11.22 -1.33
C LEU A 23 -11.82 10.97 0.01
N ARG A 24 -12.54 11.10 1.14
CA ARG A 24 -11.99 10.93 2.50
C ARG A 24 -10.70 11.73 2.75
N LEU A 25 -10.62 12.95 2.22
CA LEU A 25 -9.49 13.86 2.44
C LEU A 25 -9.53 14.53 3.82
N ASN A 26 -9.91 13.76 4.84
CA ASN A 26 -10.01 14.26 6.22
C ASN A 26 -8.62 14.31 6.86
N PRO A 27 -8.25 15.42 7.53
CA PRO A 27 -6.97 15.51 8.21
C PRO A 27 -6.88 14.51 9.37
N ILE A 28 -5.67 14.01 9.61
CA ILE A 28 -5.35 13.10 10.72
C ILE A 28 -4.47 13.81 11.75
N SER A 29 -4.47 13.33 12.99
CA SER A 29 -3.53 13.83 14.00
C SER A 29 -2.10 13.35 13.73
N SER A 30 -1.10 14.08 14.23
CA SER A 30 0.30 13.64 14.14
C SER A 30 0.52 12.30 14.83
N PHE A 31 -0.22 12.02 15.90
CA PHE A 31 -0.18 10.71 16.55
C PHE A 31 -0.70 9.60 15.64
N THR A 32 -1.82 9.82 14.94
CA THR A 32 -2.35 8.85 13.96
C THR A 32 -1.36 8.62 12.82
N ALA A 33 -0.73 9.68 12.33
CA ALA A 33 0.29 9.58 11.28
C ALA A 33 1.49 8.74 11.76
N LEU A 34 2.00 9.00 12.97
CA LEU A 34 3.09 8.23 13.56
C LEU A 34 2.74 6.74 13.73
N MET A 35 1.53 6.44 14.22
CA MET A 35 1.05 5.06 14.36
C MET A 35 0.90 4.37 13.00
N ALA A 36 0.45 5.11 11.98
CA ALA A 36 0.40 4.60 10.60
C ALA A 36 1.81 4.29 10.06
N VAL A 37 2.79 5.15 10.30
CA VAL A 37 4.19 4.89 9.91
C VAL A 37 4.74 3.64 10.61
N LEU A 38 4.57 3.51 11.93
CA LEU A 38 5.04 2.34 12.67
C LEU A 38 4.37 1.05 12.18
N PHE A 39 3.05 1.08 12.00
CA PHE A 39 2.31 -0.04 11.43
C PHE A 39 2.83 -0.41 10.03
N SER A 40 3.08 0.60 9.20
CA SER A 40 3.57 0.40 7.83
C SER A 40 4.95 -0.25 7.80
N ILE A 41 5.90 0.24 8.60
CA ILE A 41 7.26 -0.33 8.68
C ILE A 41 7.19 -1.81 9.05
N GLY A 42 6.44 -2.15 10.10
CA GLY A 42 6.30 -3.54 10.50
C GLY A 42 5.63 -4.41 9.42
N LEU A 43 4.56 -3.90 8.80
CA LEU A 43 3.83 -4.65 7.76
C LEU A 43 4.67 -4.87 6.50
N ILE A 44 5.45 -3.87 6.07
CA ILE A 44 6.36 -3.97 4.91
C ILE A 44 7.42 -5.06 5.14
N ILE A 45 8.03 -5.08 6.33
CA ILE A 45 9.03 -6.09 6.69
C ILE A 45 8.41 -7.50 6.70
N LEU A 46 7.22 -7.66 7.27
CA LEU A 46 6.51 -8.95 7.25
C LEU A 46 6.07 -9.36 5.84
N SER A 47 5.71 -8.39 4.99
CA SER A 47 5.38 -8.63 3.59
C SER A 47 6.60 -9.05 2.77
N ASP A 48 7.79 -8.50 3.05
CA ASP A 48 9.04 -8.91 2.40
C ASP A 48 9.40 -10.37 2.76
N GLU A 49 9.25 -10.77 4.02
CA GLU A 49 9.43 -12.18 4.41
C GLU A 49 8.39 -13.09 3.75
N LEU A 50 7.14 -12.65 3.69
CA LEU A 50 6.08 -13.39 3.01
C LEU A 50 6.40 -13.58 1.52
N ASP A 51 6.96 -12.55 0.84
CA ASP A 51 7.41 -12.67 -0.55
C ASP A 51 8.48 -13.75 -0.70
N LYS A 52 9.49 -13.75 0.14
CA LYS A 52 10.55 -14.76 0.11
C LYS A 52 9.99 -16.19 0.26
N ILE A 53 9.02 -16.37 1.16
CA ILE A 53 8.35 -17.66 1.36
C ILE A 53 7.52 -18.04 0.11
N ILE A 54 6.78 -17.10 -0.46
CA ILE A 54 5.97 -17.33 -1.67
C ILE A 54 6.88 -17.69 -2.85
N GLN A 55 8.00 -17.00 -3.03
CA GLN A 55 8.95 -17.25 -4.12
C GLN A 55 9.58 -18.65 -4.05
N ILE A 56 9.66 -19.28 -2.88
CA ILE A 56 10.08 -20.68 -2.76
C ILE A 56 9.03 -21.64 -3.37
N ILE A 57 7.75 -21.32 -3.21
CA ILE A 57 6.62 -22.17 -3.63
C ILE A 57 6.22 -21.86 -5.09
N LEU A 58 6.20 -20.58 -5.43
CA LEU A 58 5.77 -20.05 -6.72
C LEU A 58 6.80 -19.01 -7.21
N PRO A 59 7.97 -19.45 -7.72
CA PRO A 59 8.99 -18.54 -8.21
C PRO A 59 8.48 -17.76 -9.43
N ALA A 60 8.74 -16.46 -9.45
CA ALA A 60 8.44 -15.64 -10.61
C ALA A 60 9.34 -16.06 -11.79
N PRO A 61 8.79 -16.28 -12.99
CA PRO A 61 9.58 -16.62 -14.16
C PRO A 61 10.58 -15.51 -14.53
N GLU A 62 11.71 -15.90 -15.14
CA GLU A 62 12.78 -14.96 -15.52
C GLU A 62 12.27 -13.79 -16.38
N TYR A 63 11.34 -14.05 -17.32
CA TYR A 63 10.79 -12.98 -18.16
C TYR A 63 10.05 -11.88 -17.39
N ILE A 64 9.51 -12.17 -16.18
CA ILE A 64 8.91 -11.15 -15.31
C ILE A 64 10.01 -10.32 -14.65
N VAL A 65 11.11 -10.95 -14.26
CA VAL A 65 12.29 -10.27 -13.71
C VAL A 65 12.93 -9.39 -14.78
N ASP A 66 13.08 -9.90 -16.00
CA ASP A 66 13.64 -9.17 -17.14
C ASP A 66 12.80 -7.94 -17.53
N LEU A 67 11.46 -8.04 -17.45
CA LEU A 67 10.59 -6.87 -17.68
C LEU A 67 10.83 -5.75 -16.66
N ASN A 68 11.13 -6.10 -15.42
CA ASN A 68 11.47 -5.10 -14.41
C ASN A 68 12.79 -4.39 -14.72
N SER A 69 13.79 -5.13 -15.25
CA SER A 69 15.07 -4.54 -15.65
C SER A 69 14.95 -3.50 -16.76
N LEU A 70 13.94 -3.64 -17.64
CA LEU A 70 13.67 -2.66 -18.69
C LEU A 70 13.18 -1.29 -18.16
N LEU A 71 12.73 -1.26 -16.90
CA LEU A 71 12.29 -0.03 -16.22
C LEU A 71 13.40 0.58 -15.36
N GLU A 72 14.58 -0.02 -15.33
CA GLU A 72 15.72 0.50 -14.57
C GLU A 72 16.20 1.83 -15.17
N PRO A 73 16.22 2.90 -14.38
CA PRO A 73 16.67 4.20 -14.86
C PRO A 73 18.20 4.27 -14.98
N ASP A 74 18.70 4.64 -16.13
CA ASP A 74 20.14 4.78 -16.40
C ASP A 74 20.79 5.97 -15.67
N THR A 75 19.99 6.86 -15.06
CA THR A 75 20.48 8.07 -14.42
C THR A 75 19.80 8.33 -13.08
N MET A 76 20.51 9.04 -12.17
CA MET A 76 19.94 9.49 -10.89
C MET A 76 18.68 10.36 -11.09
N PHE A 77 18.63 11.17 -12.13
CA PHE A 77 17.45 11.98 -12.44
C PHE A 77 16.27 11.08 -12.85
N GLY A 78 16.50 10.08 -13.68
CA GLY A 78 15.49 9.08 -14.04
C GLY A 78 14.99 8.32 -12.82
N PHE A 79 15.88 7.91 -11.90
CA PHE A 79 15.52 7.28 -10.65
C PHE A 79 14.61 8.17 -9.79
N ILE A 80 14.95 9.45 -9.62
CA ILE A 80 14.13 10.40 -8.85
C ILE A 80 12.73 10.55 -9.48
N LEU A 81 12.65 10.68 -10.80
CA LEU A 81 11.36 10.78 -11.50
C LEU A 81 10.52 9.52 -11.31
N LEU A 82 11.13 8.35 -11.48
CA LEU A 82 10.45 7.07 -11.28
C LEU A 82 10.01 6.90 -9.82
N PHE A 83 10.89 7.24 -8.86
CA PHE A 83 10.57 7.19 -7.44
C PHE A 83 9.36 8.07 -7.09
N VAL A 84 9.33 9.31 -7.56
CA VAL A 84 8.18 10.22 -7.34
C VAL A 84 6.92 9.65 -7.99
N ALA A 85 7.03 9.14 -9.21
CA ALA A 85 5.89 8.57 -9.92
C ALA A 85 5.30 7.35 -9.20
N VAL A 86 6.15 6.39 -8.78
CA VAL A 86 5.74 5.10 -8.20
C VAL A 86 5.42 5.20 -6.71
N SER A 87 6.17 6.01 -5.95
CA SER A 87 6.02 6.06 -4.50
C SER A 87 5.09 7.18 -4.00
N ILE A 88 4.76 8.15 -4.84
CA ILE A 88 3.92 9.30 -4.44
C ILE A 88 2.70 9.43 -5.35
N ILE A 89 2.91 9.61 -6.67
CA ILE A 89 1.82 9.97 -7.59
C ILE A 89 0.87 8.79 -7.79
N ALA A 90 1.41 7.59 -8.03
CA ALA A 90 0.61 6.39 -8.22
C ALA A 90 -0.20 6.03 -6.97
N PRO A 91 0.40 5.91 -5.76
CA PRO A 91 -0.34 5.68 -4.53
C PRO A 91 -1.42 6.74 -4.27
N LEU A 92 -1.13 8.02 -4.52
CA LEU A 92 -2.13 9.07 -4.37
C LEU A 92 -3.34 8.83 -5.28
N GLY A 93 -3.11 8.54 -6.54
CA GLY A 93 -4.18 8.24 -7.50
C GLY A 93 -5.00 7.03 -7.10
N GLU A 94 -4.33 5.97 -6.73
CA GLU A 94 -4.96 4.71 -6.36
C GLU A 94 -5.74 4.81 -5.04
N GLU A 95 -5.19 5.43 -4.00
CA GLU A 95 -5.89 5.58 -2.73
C GLU A 95 -7.12 6.48 -2.86
N LEU A 96 -7.07 7.55 -3.66
CA LEU A 96 -8.23 8.39 -3.93
C LEU A 96 -9.34 7.60 -4.67
N LEU A 97 -8.98 6.78 -5.65
CA LEU A 97 -9.94 5.98 -6.41
C LEU A 97 -10.51 4.84 -5.56
N PHE A 98 -9.63 4.03 -4.96
CA PHE A 98 -10.05 2.80 -4.28
C PHE A 98 -10.60 3.08 -2.87
N ARG A 99 -9.89 3.82 -2.03
CA ARG A 99 -10.26 4.02 -0.61
C ARG A 99 -11.14 5.26 -0.43
N GLY A 100 -10.81 6.33 -1.16
CA GLY A 100 -11.62 7.54 -1.17
C GLY A 100 -12.99 7.32 -1.78
N PHE A 101 -13.07 6.75 -2.97
CA PHE A 101 -14.31 6.64 -3.71
C PHE A 101 -14.96 5.25 -3.67
N LEU A 102 -14.32 4.22 -4.26
CA LEU A 102 -14.92 2.91 -4.47
C LEU A 102 -15.31 2.23 -3.14
N GLN A 103 -14.39 2.12 -2.21
CA GLN A 103 -14.66 1.48 -0.92
C GLN A 103 -15.76 2.21 -0.16
N GLN A 104 -15.71 3.55 -0.10
CA GLN A 104 -16.74 4.34 0.56
C GLN A 104 -18.12 4.16 -0.10
N PHE A 105 -18.16 4.04 -1.43
CA PHE A 105 -19.39 3.76 -2.16
C PHE A 105 -19.95 2.39 -1.77
N LEU A 106 -19.12 1.34 -1.76
CA LEU A 106 -19.52 -0.01 -1.39
C LEU A 106 -19.95 -0.13 0.07
N GLU A 107 -19.24 0.51 1.00
CA GLU A 107 -19.61 0.58 2.42
C GLU A 107 -21.03 1.13 2.61
N LYS A 108 -21.36 2.20 1.91
CA LYS A 108 -22.69 2.83 1.99
C LYS A 108 -23.77 1.98 1.33
N HIS A 109 -23.44 1.35 0.21
CA HIS A 109 -24.42 0.57 -0.57
C HIS A 109 -24.74 -0.76 0.11
N TRP A 110 -23.71 -1.48 0.57
CA TRP A 110 -23.89 -2.82 1.16
C TRP A 110 -24.15 -2.78 2.68
N LYS A 111 -23.81 -1.67 3.34
CA LYS A 111 -23.84 -1.56 4.80
C LYS A 111 -23.00 -2.64 5.52
N ASP A 112 -22.02 -3.16 4.81
CA ASP A 112 -21.08 -4.19 5.26
C ASP A 112 -19.65 -3.73 4.91
N VAL A 113 -18.97 -3.27 5.93
CA VAL A 113 -17.60 -2.73 5.81
C VAL A 113 -16.61 -3.81 5.43
N THR A 114 -16.73 -4.99 6.03
CA THR A 114 -15.81 -6.10 5.77
C THR A 114 -15.87 -6.51 4.30
N ARG A 115 -17.09 -6.69 3.80
CA ARG A 115 -17.31 -7.01 2.39
C ARG A 115 -16.78 -5.91 1.47
N ALA A 116 -17.01 -4.65 1.80
CA ALA A 116 -16.53 -3.52 1.00
C ALA A 116 -14.99 -3.49 0.94
N ILE A 117 -14.30 -3.69 2.07
CA ILE A 117 -12.83 -3.77 2.12
C ILE A 117 -12.33 -4.94 1.27
N LEU A 118 -12.85 -6.15 1.47
CA LEU A 118 -12.39 -7.36 0.77
C LEU A 118 -12.57 -7.23 -0.75
N VAL A 119 -13.73 -6.74 -1.19
CA VAL A 119 -13.99 -6.59 -2.63
C VAL A 119 -13.16 -5.46 -3.23
N THR A 120 -13.00 -4.34 -2.54
CA THR A 120 -12.11 -3.26 -3.02
C THR A 120 -10.66 -3.73 -3.11
N ALA A 121 -10.18 -4.49 -2.13
CA ALA A 121 -8.84 -5.08 -2.15
C ALA A 121 -8.68 -6.08 -3.31
N LEU A 122 -9.72 -6.86 -3.63
CA LEU A 122 -9.72 -7.78 -4.76
C LEU A 122 -9.58 -7.04 -6.10
N PHE A 123 -10.37 -5.98 -6.30
CA PHE A 123 -10.22 -5.13 -7.49
C PHE A 123 -8.84 -4.49 -7.57
N PHE A 124 -8.34 -3.98 -6.43
CA PHE A 124 -7.02 -3.40 -6.34
C PHE A 124 -5.92 -4.39 -6.74
N ALA A 125 -5.95 -5.63 -6.24
CA ALA A 125 -4.99 -6.65 -6.61
C ALA A 125 -5.11 -7.07 -8.09
N THR A 126 -6.35 -7.18 -8.60
CA THR A 126 -6.62 -7.61 -9.98
C THR A 126 -6.08 -6.64 -11.02
N ILE A 127 -6.18 -5.32 -10.78
CA ILE A 127 -5.69 -4.32 -11.75
C ILE A 127 -4.16 -4.31 -11.90
N HIS A 128 -3.41 -4.88 -10.96
CA HIS A 128 -1.97 -5.03 -11.06
C HIS A 128 -1.55 -6.12 -12.04
N MET A 129 -2.48 -6.98 -12.46
CA MET A 129 -2.30 -8.02 -13.49
C MET A 129 -1.05 -8.89 -13.28
N ASN A 130 -0.62 -9.06 -12.05
CA ASN A 130 0.54 -9.86 -11.69
C ASN A 130 0.14 -11.01 -10.76
N PRO A 131 0.08 -12.25 -11.26
CA PRO A 131 -0.35 -13.40 -10.47
C PRO A 131 0.64 -13.79 -9.35
N TYR A 132 1.93 -13.47 -9.51
CA TYR A 132 2.98 -13.85 -8.55
C TYR A 132 2.93 -13.02 -7.26
N TRP A 133 2.55 -11.76 -7.36
CA TRP A 133 2.37 -10.88 -6.20
C TRP A 133 0.91 -10.63 -5.82
N PHE A 134 -0.02 -11.35 -6.46
CA PHE A 134 -1.45 -11.14 -6.24
C PHE A 134 -1.87 -11.27 -4.77
N ILE A 135 -1.39 -12.31 -4.07
CA ILE A 135 -1.72 -12.55 -2.66
C ILE A 135 -1.23 -11.40 -1.78
N GLN A 136 0.02 -10.96 -2.00
CA GLN A 136 0.61 -9.85 -1.24
C GLN A 136 -0.12 -8.54 -1.48
N ILE A 137 -0.40 -8.21 -2.75
CA ILE A 137 -1.13 -7.00 -3.12
C ILE A 137 -2.56 -7.04 -2.55
N TYR A 138 -3.18 -8.22 -2.52
CA TYR A 138 -4.50 -8.40 -1.92
C TYR A 138 -4.47 -8.16 -0.39
N ILE A 139 -3.51 -8.74 0.32
CA ILE A 139 -3.33 -8.52 1.77
C ILE A 139 -3.03 -7.05 2.05
N LEU A 140 -2.12 -6.43 1.29
CA LEU A 140 -1.85 -5.00 1.38
C LEU A 140 -3.14 -4.20 1.16
N GLY A 141 -3.92 -4.56 0.14
CA GLY A 141 -5.21 -3.94 -0.17
C GLY A 141 -6.20 -3.96 0.99
N ILE A 142 -6.26 -5.07 1.72
CA ILE A 142 -7.10 -5.21 2.93
C ILE A 142 -6.61 -4.26 4.03
N MET A 143 -5.30 -4.18 4.28
CA MET A 143 -4.73 -3.30 5.31
C MET A 143 -4.95 -1.82 4.99
N LEU A 144 -4.77 -1.43 3.73
CA LEU A 144 -5.07 -0.08 3.24
C LEU A 144 -6.57 0.24 3.43
N GLY A 145 -7.45 -0.70 3.10
CA GLY A 145 -8.89 -0.56 3.30
C GLY A 145 -9.28 -0.41 4.77
N PHE A 146 -8.69 -1.22 5.65
CA PHE A 146 -8.88 -1.12 7.09
C PHE A 146 -8.45 0.25 7.62
N LEU A 147 -7.26 0.72 7.26
CA LEU A 147 -6.76 2.03 7.69
C LEU A 147 -7.70 3.16 7.25
N SER A 148 -8.14 3.15 5.99
CA SER A 148 -9.06 4.14 5.46
C SER A 148 -10.41 4.16 6.20
N TRP A 149 -10.99 2.98 6.41
CA TRP A 149 -12.25 2.85 7.15
C TRP A 149 -12.11 3.31 8.60
N LYS A 150 -11.07 2.82 9.30
CA LYS A 150 -10.91 3.07 10.73
C LYS A 150 -10.64 4.53 11.06
N THR A 151 -9.89 5.22 10.20
CA THR A 151 -9.53 6.63 10.39
C THR A 151 -10.47 7.61 9.68
N GLY A 152 -11.32 7.12 8.77
CA GLY A 152 -12.14 7.97 7.90
C GLY A 152 -11.30 8.84 6.97
N SER A 153 -10.07 8.47 6.67
CA SER A 153 -9.10 9.29 5.93
C SER A 153 -8.30 8.42 4.96
N VAL A 154 -7.91 8.98 3.80
CA VAL A 154 -6.99 8.34 2.85
C VAL A 154 -5.52 8.53 3.21
N PHE A 155 -5.18 9.41 4.14
CA PHE A 155 -3.79 9.69 4.48
C PHE A 155 -3.06 8.51 5.15
N PRO A 156 -3.63 7.76 6.12
CA PRO A 156 -2.95 6.59 6.68
C PRO A 156 -2.69 5.48 5.65
N PRO A 157 -3.66 5.06 4.78
CA PRO A 157 -3.34 4.12 3.72
C PRO A 157 -2.34 4.69 2.71
N LEU A 158 -2.38 5.98 2.38
CA LEU A 158 -1.39 6.61 1.51
C LEU A 158 0.03 6.53 2.09
N ILE A 159 0.19 6.69 3.42
CA ILE A 159 1.48 6.50 4.11
C ILE A 159 1.96 5.05 3.93
N LEU A 160 1.12 4.07 4.22
CA LEU A 160 1.47 2.66 4.07
C LEU A 160 1.85 2.32 2.63
N HIS A 161 1.02 2.73 1.68
CA HIS A 161 1.21 2.43 0.26
C HIS A 161 2.48 3.09 -0.30
N GLY A 162 2.68 4.38 -0.02
CA GLY A 162 3.87 5.11 -0.44
C GLY A 162 5.15 4.54 0.15
N LEU A 163 5.16 4.19 1.44
CA LEU A 163 6.31 3.54 2.08
C LEU A 163 6.58 2.14 1.52
N ASN A 164 5.53 1.35 1.25
CA ASN A 164 5.67 0.03 0.63
C ASN A 164 6.32 0.13 -0.75
N ASN A 165 5.86 1.02 -1.60
CA ASN A 165 6.41 1.21 -2.93
C ASN A 165 7.84 1.79 -2.87
N SER A 166 8.11 2.70 -1.92
CA SER A 166 9.46 3.23 -1.68
C SER A 166 10.44 2.13 -1.28
N PHE A 167 10.02 1.24 -0.36
CA PHE A 167 10.84 0.12 0.06
C PHE A 167 11.12 -0.83 -1.11
N ALA A 168 10.09 -1.21 -1.87
CA ALA A 168 10.25 -2.08 -3.03
C ALA A 168 11.21 -1.49 -4.07
N MET A 169 11.10 -0.20 -4.37
CA MET A 169 12.04 0.48 -5.28
C MET A 169 13.47 0.49 -4.75
N ILE A 170 13.68 0.86 -3.48
CA ILE A 170 15.02 0.89 -2.90
C ILE A 170 15.63 -0.50 -2.85
N ALA A 171 14.84 -1.53 -2.53
CA ALA A 171 15.30 -2.92 -2.53
C ALA A 171 15.66 -3.43 -3.93
N SER A 172 14.93 -3.01 -4.96
CA SER A 172 15.20 -3.41 -6.36
C SER A 172 16.47 -2.78 -6.93
N PHE A 173 16.83 -1.57 -6.50
CA PHE A 173 18.02 -0.85 -7.00
C PHE A 173 19.20 -0.87 -6.02
N GLY A 174 19.00 -1.37 -4.79
CA GLY A 174 20.04 -1.48 -3.78
C GLY A 174 20.77 -2.81 -3.90
N ASP A 175 22.10 -2.78 -3.98
CA ASP A 175 22.93 -3.98 -3.80
C ASP A 175 22.92 -4.38 -2.31
N VAL A 176 21.84 -5.05 -1.92
CA VAL A 176 21.69 -5.58 -0.57
C VAL A 176 22.29 -6.99 -0.57
N GLY A 177 23.60 -7.09 -0.25
CA GLY A 177 24.30 -8.38 -0.18
C GLY A 177 23.53 -9.41 0.66
N GLU A 178 23.72 -10.71 0.33
CA GLU A 178 22.92 -11.83 0.86
C GLU A 178 22.92 -11.99 2.39
N ASN A 179 23.95 -11.48 3.06
CA ASN A 179 24.07 -11.53 4.54
C ASN A 179 24.44 -10.16 5.09
N ASN A 180 23.50 -9.51 5.72
CA ASN A 180 23.65 -8.23 6.39
C ASN A 180 22.78 -8.18 7.65
N LEU A 181 22.64 -7.01 8.28
CA LEU A 181 21.78 -6.86 9.46
C LEU A 181 20.29 -7.13 9.19
N TYR A 182 19.84 -6.97 7.95
CA TYR A 182 18.46 -7.18 7.54
C TYR A 182 18.19 -8.61 7.06
N LEU A 183 19.12 -9.21 6.30
CA LEU A 183 19.02 -10.56 5.75
C LEU A 183 19.88 -11.57 6.51
N TRP A 184 19.32 -12.73 6.78
CA TRP A 184 19.98 -13.88 7.38
C TRP A 184 19.55 -15.17 6.68
N ASN A 185 20.50 -15.87 6.05
CA ASN A 185 20.24 -17.11 5.30
C ASN A 185 19.10 -16.98 4.25
N GLY A 186 19.05 -15.88 3.50
CA GLY A 186 18.05 -15.64 2.44
C GLY A 186 16.68 -15.15 2.95
N HIS A 187 16.49 -15.07 4.26
CA HIS A 187 15.26 -14.61 4.91
C HIS A 187 15.49 -13.27 5.64
N VAL A 188 14.41 -12.60 6.02
CA VAL A 188 14.52 -11.47 6.93
C VAL A 188 14.99 -11.96 8.30
N ALA A 189 15.97 -11.27 8.88
CA ALA A 189 16.59 -11.69 10.14
C ALA A 189 15.53 -11.80 11.27
N PRO A 190 15.56 -12.87 12.10
CA PRO A 190 14.53 -13.12 13.12
C PRO A 190 14.33 -11.97 14.12
N TRP A 191 15.41 -11.25 14.49
CA TRP A 191 15.30 -10.08 15.37
C TRP A 191 14.58 -8.92 14.70
N ILE A 192 14.72 -8.76 13.38
CA ILE A 192 13.99 -7.76 12.61
C ILE A 192 12.49 -8.14 12.52
N LEU A 193 12.17 -9.42 12.32
CA LEU A 193 10.78 -9.92 12.34
C LEU A 193 10.10 -9.70 13.69
N ILE A 194 10.81 -9.92 14.81
CA ILE A 194 10.28 -9.65 16.15
C ILE A 194 9.96 -8.16 16.31
N LEU A 195 10.87 -7.28 15.90
CA LEU A 195 10.63 -5.84 15.92
C LEU A 195 9.46 -5.43 15.00
N ALA A 196 9.36 -6.03 13.81
CA ALA A 196 8.27 -5.79 12.86
C ALA A 196 6.91 -6.17 13.45
N VAL A 197 6.81 -7.35 14.09
CA VAL A 197 5.59 -7.76 14.79
C VAL A 197 5.25 -6.77 15.91
N GLY A 198 6.25 -6.32 16.69
CA GLY A 198 6.06 -5.28 17.71
C GLY A 198 5.48 -3.98 17.12
N CYS A 199 6.04 -3.50 16.01
CA CYS A 199 5.56 -2.31 15.30
C CYS A 199 4.12 -2.49 14.80
N VAL A 200 3.79 -3.65 14.20
CA VAL A 200 2.43 -3.96 13.74
C VAL A 200 1.46 -3.97 14.90
N VAL A 201 1.74 -4.72 15.98
CA VAL A 201 0.84 -4.83 17.13
C VAL A 201 0.64 -3.49 17.81
N PHE A 202 1.70 -2.72 18.00
CA PHE A 202 1.63 -1.41 18.65
C PHE A 202 0.87 -0.40 17.77
N GLY A 203 1.22 -0.29 16.49
CA GLY A 203 0.57 0.61 15.54
C GLY A 203 -0.91 0.27 15.35
N PHE A 204 -1.22 -1.01 15.10
CA PHE A 204 -2.60 -1.50 14.96
C PHE A 204 -3.43 -1.23 16.20
N SER A 205 -2.93 -1.59 17.40
CA SER A 205 -3.67 -1.43 18.64
C SER A 205 -4.04 0.03 18.91
N ASN A 206 -3.12 0.96 18.65
CA ASN A 206 -3.37 2.38 18.86
C ASN A 206 -4.33 2.97 17.80
N ILE A 207 -4.23 2.56 16.54
CA ILE A 207 -5.18 2.96 15.49
C ILE A 207 -6.56 2.37 15.80
N ASN A 208 -6.62 1.10 16.22
CA ASN A 208 -7.90 0.42 16.49
C ASN A 208 -8.65 0.97 17.71
N ARG A 209 -7.95 1.57 18.68
CA ARG A 209 -8.58 2.25 19.84
C ARG A 209 -9.23 3.59 19.48
N GLN A 210 -8.90 4.17 18.33
CA GLN A 210 -9.55 5.43 17.89
C GLN A 210 -11.00 5.13 17.50
N SER A 211 -11.89 6.08 17.78
CA SER A 211 -13.28 5.98 17.29
C SER A 211 -13.30 6.05 15.77
N VAL A 212 -14.14 5.24 15.15
CA VAL A 212 -14.36 5.32 13.69
C VAL A 212 -14.90 6.72 13.38
N ARG A 213 -14.21 7.44 12.52
CA ARG A 213 -14.67 8.75 12.06
C ARG A 213 -15.68 8.55 10.94
N PRO A 214 -16.87 9.14 11.03
CA PRO A 214 -17.94 9.01 10.03
C PRO A 214 -17.58 9.65 8.67
#